data_708e7d01dc07433461b52570306ce337
#
_entry.id   708e7d01dc07433461b52570306ce337
#
_cell.length_a   1.000
_cell.length_b   1.000
_cell.length_c   1.000
_cell.angle_alpha   90.00
_cell.angle_beta   90.00
_cell.angle_gamma   90.00
#
_symmetry.space_group_name_H-M   'P 1'
#
loop_
_entity.id
_entity.type
_entity.pdbx_description
1 polymer ?
#
loop_
_entity_poly.entity_id
_entity_poly.type
_entity_poly.pdbx_seq_one_letter_code
_entity_poly.pdbx_strand_id
1 'polypeptide(L)'
;KDDWRRNNVNLVIAELQQTIKNLKPWVEFGVSPFGVWRNNDVDPRGSATKAGVQNYDDLYADILKWLQEGTIDYVVPQLYWEIGKKVADYEVLVKWWSENSFGKNLYIGLNASQLGAEKVAASWRNGNELARQLTMNKQYPQVDGAVYFSAAGFMKNKQGLKDTLINNYYKYPAIIPINRNIKGEPSAQP
;
A
#
# COMPACT_ATOMS: atom_id res chain seq x y z
N LYS A 1 6.55 27.82 -0.22
CA LYS A 1 6.74 27.20 1.12
C LYS A 1 6.49 25.70 1.08
N ASP A 2 5.44 25.23 0.42
CA ASP A 2 5.06 23.80 0.38
C ASP A 2 5.99 22.99 -0.53
N ASP A 3 6.44 23.55 -1.64
CA ASP A 3 7.48 22.91 -2.47
C ASP A 3 8.81 22.75 -1.72
N TRP A 4 9.16 23.71 -0.88
CA TRP A 4 10.34 23.58 -0.02
C TRP A 4 10.19 22.43 0.99
N ARG A 5 9.01 22.27 1.59
CA ARG A 5 8.73 21.16 2.50
C ARG A 5 8.80 19.81 1.77
N ARG A 6 8.15 19.70 0.60
CA ARG A 6 8.20 18.50 -0.23
C ARG A 6 9.63 18.16 -0.63
N ASN A 7 10.41 19.17 -1.03
CA ASN A 7 11.81 18.96 -1.38
C ASN A 7 12.61 18.41 -0.19
N ASN A 8 12.39 18.89 1.03
CA ASN A 8 13.07 18.34 2.20
C ASN A 8 12.69 16.88 2.46
N VAL A 9 11.42 16.52 2.31
CA VAL A 9 11.00 15.11 2.40
C VAL A 9 11.65 14.28 1.30
N ASN A 10 11.68 14.76 0.05
CA ASN A 10 12.35 14.08 -1.06
C ASN A 10 13.83 13.84 -0.79
N LEU A 11 14.54 14.82 -0.22
CA LEU A 11 15.96 14.69 0.14
C LEU A 11 16.16 13.60 1.21
N VAL A 12 15.32 13.55 2.24
CA VAL A 12 15.41 12.52 3.29
C VAL A 12 15.18 11.11 2.70
N ILE A 13 14.18 10.95 1.84
CA ILE A 13 13.90 9.66 1.18
C ILE A 13 15.08 9.23 0.29
N ALA A 14 15.65 10.15 -0.49
CA ALA A 14 16.79 9.87 -1.35
C ALA A 14 18.04 9.50 -0.53
N GLU A 15 18.32 10.21 0.56
CA GLU A 15 19.46 9.94 1.44
C GLU A 15 19.33 8.58 2.15
N LEU A 16 18.13 8.23 2.61
CA LEU A 16 17.86 6.91 3.20
C LEU A 16 18.08 5.79 2.18
N GLN A 17 17.55 5.95 0.97
CA GLN A 17 17.75 4.99 -0.11
C GLN A 17 19.24 4.80 -0.40
N GLN A 18 19.96 5.89 -0.61
CA GLN A 18 21.40 5.83 -0.92
C GLN A 18 22.21 5.18 0.21
N THR A 19 21.91 5.52 1.47
CA THR A 19 22.56 4.95 2.63
C THR A 19 22.34 3.43 2.72
N ILE A 20 21.08 2.99 2.54
CA ILE A 20 20.73 1.57 2.54
C ILE A 20 21.46 0.84 1.41
N LYS A 21 21.43 1.37 0.18
CA LYS A 21 22.02 0.72 -0.98
C LYS A 21 23.56 0.68 -0.92
N ASN A 22 24.18 1.66 -0.31
CA ASN A 22 25.63 1.67 -0.09
C ASN A 22 26.07 0.61 0.91
N LEU A 23 25.28 0.36 1.95
CA LEU A 23 25.61 -0.61 3.00
C LEU A 23 25.13 -2.02 2.66
N LYS A 24 23.93 -2.16 2.10
CA LYS A 24 23.27 -3.42 1.79
C LYS A 24 22.43 -3.30 0.52
N PRO A 25 23.04 -3.39 -0.66
CA PRO A 25 22.37 -3.15 -1.94
C PRO A 25 21.18 -4.10 -2.21
N TRP A 26 21.15 -5.25 -1.56
CA TRP A 26 20.06 -6.23 -1.67
C TRP A 26 18.84 -5.94 -0.75
N VAL A 27 18.96 -4.99 0.18
CA VAL A 27 17.82 -4.63 1.04
C VAL A 27 16.86 -3.73 0.30
N GLU A 28 15.59 -4.10 0.30
CA GLU A 28 14.51 -3.30 -0.28
C GLU A 28 14.13 -2.14 0.64
N PHE A 29 13.95 -0.97 0.06
CA PHE A 29 13.46 0.22 0.74
C PHE A 29 12.13 0.65 0.16
N GLY A 30 11.09 0.69 0.97
CA GLY A 30 9.75 1.10 0.55
C GLY A 30 9.07 1.98 1.57
N VAL A 31 7.95 2.55 1.17
CA VAL A 31 7.13 3.42 2.01
C VAL A 31 5.68 2.96 2.06
N SER A 32 5.02 3.22 3.18
CA SER A 32 3.59 2.97 3.36
C SER A 32 2.87 4.31 3.50
N PRO A 33 2.53 4.98 2.38
CA PRO A 33 1.91 6.30 2.40
C PRO A 33 0.43 6.20 2.75
N PHE A 34 -0.18 7.36 3.04
CA PHE A 34 -1.62 7.50 3.06
C PHE A 34 -2.24 7.07 1.72
N GLY A 35 -3.47 6.56 1.71
CA GLY A 35 -4.05 5.89 0.54
C GLY A 35 -4.33 6.79 -0.67
N VAL A 36 -4.40 8.11 -0.49
CA VAL A 36 -4.69 9.07 -1.57
C VAL A 36 -3.49 9.95 -1.85
N TRP A 37 -2.95 9.89 -3.07
CA TRP A 37 -1.89 10.81 -3.48
C TRP A 37 -2.42 12.23 -3.65
N ARG A 38 -3.39 12.43 -4.54
CA ARG A 38 -4.19 13.65 -4.74
C ARG A 38 -5.58 13.29 -5.26
N ASN A 39 -6.56 14.13 -5.00
CA ASN A 39 -7.86 14.06 -5.65
C ASN A 39 -7.76 14.55 -7.09
N ASN A 40 -8.54 14.00 -8.01
CA ASN A 40 -8.49 14.36 -9.43
C ASN A 40 -9.06 15.75 -9.76
N ASP A 41 -9.79 16.36 -8.86
CA ASP A 41 -10.22 17.76 -8.99
C ASP A 41 -9.14 18.77 -8.60
N VAL A 42 -8.10 18.33 -7.88
CA VAL A 42 -6.92 19.12 -7.55
C VAL A 42 -5.83 18.93 -8.60
N ASP A 43 -5.62 17.69 -9.05
CA ASP A 43 -4.66 17.33 -10.10
C ASP A 43 -5.26 16.22 -10.99
N PRO A 44 -5.37 16.41 -12.31
CA PRO A 44 -5.95 15.40 -13.23
C PRO A 44 -5.28 14.02 -13.16
N ARG A 45 -4.05 13.92 -12.68
CA ARG A 45 -3.34 12.65 -12.44
C ARG A 45 -3.79 11.95 -11.17
N GLY A 46 -4.55 12.64 -10.32
CA GLY A 46 -5.05 12.11 -9.05
C GLY A 46 -6.15 11.07 -9.21
N SER A 47 -6.51 10.43 -8.11
CA SER A 47 -7.61 9.47 -8.05
C SER A 47 -8.97 10.18 -8.04
N ALA A 48 -10.02 9.51 -8.55
CA ALA A 48 -11.40 10.00 -8.51
C ALA A 48 -11.99 9.92 -7.09
N THR A 49 -11.38 10.67 -6.17
CA THR A 49 -11.70 10.72 -4.74
C THR A 49 -12.02 12.14 -4.29
N LYS A 50 -12.52 12.26 -3.06
CA LYS A 50 -12.75 13.51 -2.33
C LYS A 50 -12.20 13.40 -0.91
N ALA A 51 -10.99 12.84 -0.79
CA ALA A 51 -10.31 12.66 0.49
C ALA A 51 -9.93 14.01 1.11
N GLY A 52 -10.10 14.12 2.42
CA GLY A 52 -9.74 15.33 3.17
C GLY A 52 -8.23 15.47 3.42
N VAL A 53 -7.47 14.38 3.29
CA VAL A 53 -6.00 14.38 3.40
C VAL A 53 -5.41 13.77 2.14
N GLN A 54 -4.37 14.40 1.60
CA GLN A 54 -3.68 14.00 0.39
C GLN A 54 -2.17 13.98 0.65
N ASN A 55 -1.47 12.96 0.15
CA ASN A 55 -0.03 12.84 0.38
C ASN A 55 0.76 14.06 -0.09
N TYR A 56 0.49 14.50 -1.31
CA TYR A 56 1.27 15.54 -1.97
C TYR A 56 1.09 16.92 -1.31
N ASP A 57 -0.14 17.29 -1.00
CA ASP A 57 -0.47 18.65 -0.52
C ASP A 57 -0.38 18.76 1.00
N ASP A 58 -0.91 17.79 1.73
CA ASP A 58 -1.03 17.87 3.19
C ASP A 58 0.15 17.23 3.93
N LEU A 59 0.71 16.17 3.36
CA LEU A 59 1.83 15.43 3.97
C LEU A 59 3.18 15.73 3.31
N TYR A 60 3.19 16.55 2.26
CA TYR A 60 4.38 16.92 1.50
C TYR A 60 5.16 15.71 0.95
N ALA A 61 4.46 14.62 0.67
CA ALA A 61 5.02 13.35 0.23
C ALA A 61 4.74 13.12 -1.27
N ASP A 62 5.78 13.22 -2.09
CA ASP A 62 5.68 13.05 -3.54
C ASP A 62 5.99 11.60 -3.94
N ILE A 63 5.06 10.70 -3.63
CA ILE A 63 5.23 9.26 -3.84
C ILE A 63 5.45 8.94 -5.33
N LEU A 64 4.74 9.63 -6.23
CA LEU A 64 4.90 9.38 -7.67
C LEU A 64 6.31 9.70 -8.15
N LYS A 65 6.89 10.79 -7.65
CA LYS A 65 8.30 11.13 -7.93
C LYS A 65 9.23 10.01 -7.45
N TRP A 66 9.04 9.53 -6.22
CA TRP A 66 9.92 8.48 -5.65
C TRP A 66 9.84 7.17 -6.42
N LEU A 67 8.63 6.79 -6.89
CA LEU A 67 8.43 5.62 -7.74
C LEU A 67 9.11 5.80 -9.12
N GLN A 68 8.90 6.94 -9.77
CA GLN A 68 9.46 7.25 -11.09
C GLN A 68 10.98 7.32 -11.09
N GLU A 69 11.57 7.97 -10.09
CA GLU A 69 13.03 8.12 -9.96
C GLU A 69 13.71 6.88 -9.38
N GLY A 70 12.93 5.92 -8.86
CA GLY A 70 13.48 4.71 -8.27
C GLY A 70 14.13 4.91 -6.92
N THR A 71 13.74 5.97 -6.18
CA THR A 71 14.20 6.20 -4.81
C THR A 71 13.53 5.28 -3.79
N ILE A 72 12.48 4.57 -4.19
CA ILE A 72 11.88 3.49 -3.41
C ILE A 72 11.74 2.23 -4.29
N ASP A 73 11.88 1.06 -3.68
CA ASP A 73 11.80 -0.23 -4.36
C ASP A 73 10.36 -0.76 -4.44
N TYR A 74 9.54 -0.42 -3.45
CA TYR A 74 8.13 -0.81 -3.36
C TYR A 74 7.29 0.23 -2.65
N VAL A 75 5.97 0.13 -2.78
CA VAL A 75 5.00 1.00 -2.11
C VAL A 75 3.87 0.21 -1.47
N VAL A 76 3.41 0.66 -0.29
CA VAL A 76 2.32 0.04 0.46
C VAL A 76 1.26 1.10 0.81
N PRO A 77 0.45 1.59 -0.14
CA PRO A 77 -0.59 2.58 0.15
C PRO A 77 -1.62 2.02 1.14
N GLN A 78 -1.98 2.81 2.13
CA GLN A 78 -2.93 2.45 3.20
C GLN A 78 -4.37 2.66 2.70
N LEU A 79 -4.95 1.64 2.04
CA LEU A 79 -6.32 1.69 1.55
C LEU A 79 -7.29 1.23 2.64
N TYR A 80 -7.45 2.06 3.67
CA TYR A 80 -8.15 1.71 4.91
C TYR A 80 -9.66 2.01 4.88
N TRP A 81 -10.23 2.13 3.68
CA TRP A 81 -11.66 2.37 3.46
C TRP A 81 -12.34 1.13 2.90
N GLU A 82 -13.65 1.07 3.08
CA GLU A 82 -14.49 0.02 2.47
C GLU A 82 -14.69 0.24 0.97
N ILE A 83 -15.01 -0.82 0.27
CA ILE A 83 -15.49 -0.79 -1.11
C ILE A 83 -16.81 0.00 -1.13
N GLY A 84 -16.91 0.98 -2.04
CA GLY A 84 -18.07 1.88 -2.18
C GLY A 84 -18.05 3.10 -1.25
N LYS A 85 -16.93 3.42 -0.58
CA LYS A 85 -16.81 4.65 0.22
C LYS A 85 -16.80 5.89 -0.67
N LYS A 86 -17.83 6.72 -0.58
CA LYS A 86 -18.03 7.89 -1.49
C LYS A 86 -16.82 8.82 -1.61
N VAL A 87 -16.09 9.05 -0.51
CA VAL A 87 -14.98 10.00 -0.49
C VAL A 87 -13.62 9.37 -0.85
N ALA A 88 -13.50 8.05 -0.70
CA ALA A 88 -12.26 7.31 -0.94
C ALA A 88 -12.59 5.82 -1.16
N ASP A 89 -13.17 5.49 -2.31
CA ASP A 89 -13.56 4.13 -2.64
C ASP A 89 -12.32 3.24 -2.82
N TYR A 90 -12.32 2.11 -2.13
CA TYR A 90 -11.26 1.12 -2.25
C TYR A 90 -10.99 0.69 -3.69
N GLU A 91 -12.04 0.44 -4.48
CA GLU A 91 -11.93 0.02 -5.88
C GLU A 91 -11.25 1.10 -6.74
N VAL A 92 -11.67 2.35 -6.58
CA VAL A 92 -11.06 3.49 -7.27
C VAL A 92 -9.57 3.60 -6.92
N LEU A 93 -9.23 3.40 -5.65
CA LEU A 93 -7.86 3.56 -5.17
C LEU A 93 -6.96 2.40 -5.59
N VAL A 94 -7.40 1.14 -5.49
CA VAL A 94 -6.56 0.00 -5.93
C VAL A 94 -6.29 0.07 -7.44
N LYS A 95 -7.29 0.47 -8.23
CA LYS A 95 -7.12 0.70 -9.67
C LYS A 95 -6.09 1.79 -9.90
N TRP A 96 -6.24 2.95 -9.26
CA TRP A 96 -5.34 4.08 -9.44
C TRP A 96 -3.89 3.74 -9.06
N TRP A 97 -3.65 3.07 -7.94
CA TRP A 97 -2.31 2.64 -7.53
C TRP A 97 -1.72 1.61 -8.48
N SER A 98 -2.53 0.68 -9.02
CA SER A 98 -2.05 -0.30 -9.99
C SER A 98 -1.57 0.36 -11.29
N GLU A 99 -2.23 1.43 -11.73
CA GLU A 99 -1.88 2.20 -12.92
C GLU A 99 -0.67 3.13 -12.69
N ASN A 100 -0.35 3.46 -11.43
CA ASN A 100 0.67 4.42 -11.04
C ASN A 100 1.81 3.83 -10.19
N SER A 101 2.03 2.51 -10.25
CA SER A 101 3.15 1.86 -9.55
C SER A 101 4.50 1.97 -10.29
N PHE A 102 4.49 2.39 -11.56
CA PHE A 102 5.70 2.56 -12.41
C PHE A 102 6.61 1.31 -12.45
N GLY A 103 6.00 0.12 -12.41
CA GLY A 103 6.73 -1.16 -12.44
C GLY A 103 7.44 -1.51 -11.13
N LYS A 104 7.22 -0.76 -10.06
CA LYS A 104 7.66 -1.11 -8.71
C LYS A 104 6.68 -2.07 -8.07
N ASN A 105 7.15 -2.86 -7.09
CA ASN A 105 6.28 -3.74 -6.35
C ASN A 105 5.22 -2.94 -5.58
N LEU A 106 3.97 -3.36 -5.74
CA LEU A 106 2.80 -2.75 -5.12
C LEU A 106 2.15 -3.73 -4.14
N TYR A 107 2.17 -3.41 -2.87
CA TYR A 107 1.43 -4.12 -1.84
C TYR A 107 0.32 -3.22 -1.31
N ILE A 108 -0.88 -3.75 -1.13
CA ILE A 108 -2.00 -2.94 -0.62
C ILE A 108 -2.09 -3.07 0.90
N GLY A 109 -2.03 -1.92 1.59
CA GLY A 109 -2.26 -1.82 3.03
C GLY A 109 -3.74 -1.99 3.36
N LEU A 110 -4.08 -3.01 4.15
CA LEU A 110 -5.44 -3.37 4.54
C LEU A 110 -5.67 -3.16 6.04
N ASN A 111 -6.83 -2.63 6.43
CA ASN A 111 -7.15 -2.34 7.83
C ASN A 111 -7.88 -3.50 8.54
N ALA A 112 -7.13 -4.50 8.98
CA ALA A 112 -7.69 -5.59 9.78
C ALA A 112 -8.19 -5.16 11.17
N SER A 113 -7.76 -4.00 11.66
CA SER A 113 -8.17 -3.48 12.98
C SER A 113 -9.62 -3.01 13.00
N GLN A 114 -10.19 -2.63 11.86
CA GLN A 114 -11.59 -2.19 11.77
C GLN A 114 -12.60 -3.32 11.86
N LEU A 115 -12.20 -4.57 11.57
CA LEU A 115 -13.13 -5.70 11.65
C LEU A 115 -13.76 -5.83 13.03
N GLY A 116 -15.09 -5.83 13.06
CA GLY A 116 -15.87 -5.97 14.29
C GLY A 116 -15.75 -4.80 15.27
N ALA A 117 -15.26 -3.63 14.85
CA ALA A 117 -15.28 -2.45 15.69
C ALA A 117 -16.71 -1.87 15.78
N GLU A 118 -17.03 -1.22 16.91
CA GLU A 118 -18.41 -0.75 17.19
C GLU A 118 -18.86 0.38 16.26
N LYS A 119 -17.95 1.33 15.97
CA LYS A 119 -18.28 2.56 15.23
C LYS A 119 -17.73 2.54 13.80
N VAL A 120 -18.01 1.46 13.07
CA VAL A 120 -17.58 1.31 11.66
C VAL A 120 -18.77 1.08 10.74
N ALA A 121 -18.55 1.26 9.44
CA ALA A 121 -19.55 0.94 8.42
C ALA A 121 -19.97 -0.54 8.50
N ALA A 122 -21.18 -0.84 8.01
CA ALA A 122 -21.75 -2.19 8.09
C ALA A 122 -20.87 -3.26 7.44
N SER A 123 -20.16 -2.93 6.37
CA SER A 123 -19.21 -3.78 5.67
C SER A 123 -18.10 -4.36 6.56
N TRP A 124 -17.66 -3.62 7.58
CA TRP A 124 -16.64 -4.05 8.53
C TRP A 124 -17.15 -4.92 9.68
N ARG A 125 -18.47 -5.08 9.82
CA ARG A 125 -19.07 -5.78 10.97
C ARG A 125 -19.11 -7.29 10.81
N ASN A 126 -19.00 -7.82 9.60
CA ASN A 126 -19.23 -9.25 9.30
C ASN A 126 -18.00 -10.00 8.74
N GLY A 127 -16.82 -9.40 8.77
CA GLY A 127 -15.57 -10.02 8.31
C GLY A 127 -15.39 -10.12 6.79
N ASN A 128 -16.41 -9.87 5.99
CA ASN A 128 -16.36 -10.09 4.55
C ASN A 128 -15.64 -8.98 3.78
N GLU A 129 -15.49 -7.80 4.36
CA GLU A 129 -14.89 -6.66 3.64
C GLU A 129 -13.47 -6.98 3.18
N LEU A 130 -12.60 -7.48 4.06
CA LEU A 130 -11.23 -7.82 3.68
C LEU A 130 -11.18 -8.96 2.64
N ALA A 131 -12.07 -9.94 2.73
CA ALA A 131 -12.17 -10.99 1.73
C ALA A 131 -12.54 -10.44 0.35
N ARG A 132 -13.48 -9.49 0.28
CA ARG A 132 -13.86 -8.79 -0.95
C ARG A 132 -12.70 -7.97 -1.51
N GLN A 133 -11.98 -7.22 -0.65
CA GLN A 133 -10.81 -6.45 -1.03
C GLN A 133 -9.70 -7.34 -1.60
N LEU A 134 -9.41 -8.47 -0.98
CA LEU A 134 -8.43 -9.44 -1.50
C LEU A 134 -8.85 -10.05 -2.85
N THR A 135 -10.14 -10.33 -3.02
CA THR A 135 -10.67 -10.81 -4.29
C THR A 135 -10.53 -9.76 -5.38
N MET A 136 -10.78 -8.50 -5.03
CA MET A 136 -10.61 -7.35 -5.94
C MET A 136 -9.13 -7.15 -6.32
N ASN A 137 -8.21 -7.24 -5.36
CA ASN A 137 -6.78 -7.11 -5.62
C ASN A 137 -6.28 -8.11 -6.69
N LYS A 138 -6.83 -9.32 -6.73
CA LYS A 138 -6.48 -10.33 -7.75
C LYS A 138 -6.84 -9.94 -9.18
N GLN A 139 -7.70 -8.94 -9.36
CA GLN A 139 -8.05 -8.43 -10.69
C GLN A 139 -6.99 -7.47 -11.26
N TYR A 140 -6.05 -7.05 -10.45
CA TYR A 140 -4.97 -6.13 -10.80
C TYR A 140 -3.61 -6.85 -10.75
N PRO A 141 -3.05 -7.27 -11.90
CA PRO A 141 -1.79 -8.02 -11.94
C PRO A 141 -0.58 -7.25 -11.39
N GLN A 142 -0.69 -5.93 -11.23
CA GLN A 142 0.34 -5.10 -10.63
C GLN A 142 0.37 -5.18 -9.11
N VAL A 143 -0.68 -5.73 -8.48
CA VAL A 143 -0.74 -5.90 -7.02
C VAL A 143 -0.03 -7.20 -6.64
N ASP A 144 1.14 -7.07 -6.04
CA ASP A 144 1.99 -8.21 -5.64
C ASP A 144 1.55 -8.86 -4.32
N GLY A 145 0.77 -8.15 -3.49
CA GLY A 145 0.31 -8.69 -2.22
C GLY A 145 -0.41 -7.71 -1.32
N ALA A 146 -0.57 -8.09 -0.06
CA ALA A 146 -1.24 -7.28 0.94
C ALA A 146 -0.47 -7.22 2.26
N VAL A 147 -0.53 -6.05 2.92
CA VAL A 147 0.03 -5.81 4.25
C VAL A 147 -1.10 -5.43 5.20
N TYR A 148 -1.20 -6.11 6.33
CA TYR A 148 -2.34 -5.95 7.23
C TYR A 148 -2.01 -5.12 8.47
N PHE A 149 -2.77 -4.10 8.73
CA PHE A 149 -2.74 -3.34 9.97
C PHE A 149 -3.90 -3.81 10.87
N SER A 150 -3.66 -4.55 11.94
CA SER A 150 -2.40 -5.03 12.47
C SER A 150 -2.48 -6.54 12.80
N ALA A 151 -1.35 -7.15 13.17
CA ALA A 151 -1.26 -8.55 13.59
C ALA A 151 -2.24 -8.93 14.70
N ALA A 152 -2.63 -7.99 15.58
CA ALA A 152 -3.59 -8.21 16.66
C ALA A 152 -4.96 -8.72 16.17
N GLY A 153 -5.40 -8.34 14.97
CA GLY A 153 -6.63 -8.85 14.35
C GLY A 153 -6.58 -10.35 14.08
N PHE A 154 -5.41 -10.84 13.67
CA PHE A 154 -5.16 -12.26 13.40
C PHE A 154 -5.05 -13.08 14.70
N MET A 155 -4.30 -12.58 15.67
CA MET A 155 -4.12 -13.28 16.95
C MET A 155 -5.45 -13.46 17.67
N LYS A 156 -6.35 -12.50 17.59
CA LYS A 156 -7.70 -12.55 18.17
C LYS A 156 -8.72 -13.23 17.26
N ASN A 157 -8.33 -13.64 16.06
CA ASN A 157 -9.20 -14.19 15.01
C ASN A 157 -10.52 -13.39 14.85
N LYS A 158 -10.40 -12.04 14.82
CA LYS A 158 -11.56 -11.16 14.74
C LYS A 158 -12.42 -11.50 13.54
N GLN A 159 -13.72 -11.72 13.76
CA GLN A 159 -14.71 -12.08 12.72
C GLN A 159 -14.28 -13.28 11.86
N GLY A 160 -13.49 -14.21 12.40
CA GLY A 160 -12.99 -15.36 11.66
C GLY A 160 -11.97 -15.00 10.54
N LEU A 161 -11.31 -13.84 10.64
CA LEU A 161 -10.36 -13.36 9.63
C LEU A 161 -9.26 -14.37 9.35
N LYS A 162 -8.61 -14.87 10.42
CA LYS A 162 -7.52 -15.85 10.28
C LYS A 162 -7.99 -17.10 9.54
N ASP A 163 -9.13 -17.65 9.91
CA ASP A 163 -9.67 -18.87 9.31
C ASP A 163 -10.04 -18.62 7.84
N THR A 164 -10.66 -17.49 7.54
CA THR A 164 -11.01 -17.08 6.17
C THR A 164 -9.77 -17.00 5.29
N LEU A 165 -8.69 -16.40 5.79
CA LEU A 165 -7.46 -16.23 5.02
C LEU A 165 -6.74 -17.57 4.80
N ILE A 166 -6.59 -18.39 5.84
CA ILE A 166 -5.93 -19.69 5.73
C ILE A 166 -6.70 -20.61 4.76
N ASN A 167 -8.02 -20.67 4.88
CA ASN A 167 -8.82 -21.62 4.09
C ASN A 167 -9.02 -21.18 2.63
N ASN A 168 -9.04 -19.88 2.34
CA ASN A 168 -9.46 -19.39 1.02
C ASN A 168 -8.36 -18.66 0.23
N TYR A 169 -7.43 -17.96 0.90
CA TYR A 169 -6.46 -17.10 0.22
C TYR A 169 -5.03 -17.58 0.36
N TYR A 170 -4.65 -18.11 1.52
CA TYR A 170 -3.30 -18.53 1.86
C TYR A 170 -3.23 -20.03 2.24
N LYS A 171 -4.05 -20.85 1.57
CA LYS A 171 -4.05 -22.30 1.76
C LYS A 171 -2.69 -22.91 1.40
N TYR A 172 -2.01 -22.32 0.46
CA TYR A 172 -0.66 -22.71 0.04
C TYR A 172 0.31 -21.55 0.26
N PRO A 173 1.59 -21.84 0.53
CA PRO A 173 2.62 -20.81 0.62
C PRO A 173 2.64 -19.96 -0.66
N ALA A 174 2.69 -18.63 -0.50
CA ALA A 174 2.83 -17.72 -1.63
C ALA A 174 4.29 -17.73 -2.14
N ILE A 175 4.44 -17.59 -3.44
CA ILE A 175 5.74 -17.27 -4.04
C ILE A 175 6.00 -15.80 -3.73
N ILE A 176 7.15 -15.53 -3.11
CA ILE A 176 7.56 -14.15 -2.81
C ILE A 176 7.80 -13.42 -4.13
N PRO A 177 7.18 -12.25 -4.36
CA PRO A 177 7.41 -11.48 -5.57
C PRO A 177 8.89 -11.09 -5.71
N ILE A 178 9.43 -11.26 -6.90
CA ILE A 178 10.81 -10.84 -7.19
C ILE A 178 10.83 -9.33 -7.29
N ASN A 179 11.75 -8.68 -6.55
CA ASN A 179 12.04 -7.29 -6.77
C ASN A 179 12.89 -7.11 -8.04
N ARG A 180 12.26 -6.60 -9.08
CA ARG A 180 12.86 -6.43 -10.41
C ARG A 180 13.94 -5.34 -10.45
N ASN A 181 14.04 -4.53 -9.40
CA ASN A 181 14.96 -3.39 -9.32
C ASN A 181 16.24 -3.71 -8.54
N ILE A 182 16.28 -4.82 -7.83
CA ILE A 182 17.47 -5.25 -7.10
C ILE A 182 18.28 -6.17 -8.01
N LYS A 183 19.46 -5.67 -8.39
CA LYS A 183 20.48 -6.45 -9.09
C LYS A 183 21.46 -6.98 -8.04
N GLY A 184 21.42 -8.23 -7.76
CA GLY A 184 22.37 -8.87 -6.84
C GLY A 184 22.27 -10.40 -6.95
N GLU A 185 23.39 -11.09 -6.80
CA GLU A 185 23.35 -12.52 -6.56
C GLU A 185 22.81 -12.79 -5.14
N PRO A 186 22.01 -13.86 -4.94
CA PRO A 186 21.65 -14.27 -3.62
C PRO A 186 22.93 -14.44 -2.80
N SER A 187 22.98 -13.90 -1.57
CA SER A 187 24.09 -14.18 -0.69
C SER A 187 24.25 -15.70 -0.59
N ALA A 188 25.42 -16.21 -0.85
CA ALA A 188 25.74 -17.58 -0.48
C ALA A 188 25.33 -17.72 0.99
N GLN A 189 24.49 -18.70 1.27
CA GLN A 189 23.89 -18.87 2.59
C GLN A 189 24.94 -18.97 3.69
N PRO A 190 24.55 -18.58 4.92
CA PRO A 190 25.40 -18.76 6.09
C PRO A 190 25.70 -20.20 6.36
#